data_d97b9de846921a0e56874645432bff81
#
_entry.id   d97b9de846921a0e56874645432bff81
#
_cell.length_a   1.000
_cell.length_b   1.000
_cell.length_c   1.000
_cell.angle_alpha   90.00
_cell.angle_beta   90.00
_cell.angle_gamma   90.00
#
_symmetry.space_group_name_H-M   'P 1'
#
loop_
_entity.id
_entity.type
_entity.pdbx_description
1 polymer ?
#
loop_
_entity_poly.entity_id
_entity_poly.type
_entity_poly.pdbx_seq_one_letter_code
_entity_poly.pdbx_strand_id
1 'polypeptide(L)'
;ERHQGRFPGMNSQVGGQIPIIEHADIKRMLLIQKCYVEGSLALGLWCARLMDEADTAETSTERARARDLLLLLAPVAKSWSAHNGLIANSLAIQVLGCYGYTRDYPVEQLYRDNRLNTILEGTHGILALELMRDRLLADDFMGFQRFAHEVEQTLGRAAARCGDVRHMAVQLQ
;
A
#
# COMPACT_ATOMS: atom_id res chain seq x y z
N GLU A 1 -22.86 -6.70 -14.22
CA GLU A 1 -22.13 -5.59 -14.84
C GLU A 1 -23.00 -4.32 -14.75
N ARG A 2 -22.47 -3.22 -14.16
CA ARG A 2 -23.22 -1.99 -13.96
C ARG A 2 -22.99 -1.03 -15.13
N HIS A 3 -24.08 -0.50 -15.69
CA HIS A 3 -24.06 0.52 -16.73
C HIS A 3 -24.54 1.85 -16.15
N GLN A 4 -23.78 2.93 -16.32
CA GLN A 4 -24.16 4.27 -15.88
C GLN A 4 -23.34 5.34 -16.61
N GLY A 5 -23.98 6.45 -16.97
CA GLY A 5 -23.33 7.54 -17.69
C GLY A 5 -23.01 7.21 -19.15
N ARG A 6 -22.35 8.14 -19.82
CA ARG A 6 -21.95 8.08 -21.25
C ARG A 6 -20.54 8.61 -21.40
N PHE A 7 -19.89 8.34 -22.54
CA PHE A 7 -18.62 8.99 -22.84
C PHE A 7 -18.78 10.51 -22.95
N PRO A 8 -17.78 11.29 -22.51
CA PRO A 8 -17.78 12.74 -22.69
C PRO A 8 -17.98 13.10 -24.18
N GLY A 9 -18.87 14.07 -24.45
CA GLY A 9 -19.18 14.51 -25.80
C GLY A 9 -20.26 13.72 -26.57
N MET A 10 -20.76 12.61 -26.01
CA MET A 10 -21.90 11.90 -26.60
C MET A 10 -23.22 12.64 -26.34
N ASN A 11 -24.00 12.88 -27.43
CA ASN A 11 -25.31 13.48 -27.30
C ASN A 11 -26.27 12.56 -26.53
N SER A 12 -27.10 13.13 -25.64
CA SER A 12 -28.05 12.41 -24.81
C SER A 12 -29.12 11.62 -25.59
N GLN A 13 -29.30 11.96 -26.87
CA GLN A 13 -30.30 11.31 -27.75
C GLN A 13 -29.72 10.12 -28.54
N VAL A 14 -28.41 9.96 -28.59
CA VAL A 14 -27.74 8.92 -29.38
C VAL A 14 -26.77 8.13 -28.48
N GLY A 15 -27.13 6.94 -28.12
CA GLY A 15 -26.29 6.02 -27.35
C GLY A 15 -26.81 5.72 -25.93
N GLY A 16 -26.78 4.45 -25.54
CA GLY A 16 -27.15 3.95 -24.21
C GLY A 16 -26.10 4.28 -23.15
N GLN A 17 -26.38 3.88 -21.92
CA GLN A 17 -25.41 3.89 -20.83
C GLN A 17 -24.28 2.89 -21.13
N ILE A 18 -23.08 3.23 -20.69
CA ILE A 18 -21.89 2.37 -20.86
C ILE A 18 -21.55 1.66 -19.53
N PRO A 19 -20.83 0.52 -19.57
CA PRO A 19 -20.30 -0.11 -18.37
C PRO A 19 -19.46 0.90 -17.55
N ILE A 20 -19.64 0.94 -16.24
CA ILE A 20 -18.93 1.91 -15.40
C ILE A 20 -17.40 1.75 -15.49
N ILE A 21 -16.90 0.54 -15.76
CA ILE A 21 -15.48 0.28 -15.93
C ILE A 21 -14.85 1.07 -17.09
N GLU A 22 -15.66 1.54 -18.05
CA GLU A 22 -15.14 2.33 -19.17
C GLU A 22 -14.85 3.78 -18.80
N HIS A 23 -15.39 4.26 -17.67
CA HIS A 23 -15.08 5.60 -17.20
C HIS A 23 -13.66 5.67 -16.61
N ALA A 24 -12.88 6.68 -17.04
CA ALA A 24 -11.51 6.88 -16.58
C ALA A 24 -11.40 7.02 -15.06
N ASP A 25 -12.35 7.71 -14.41
CA ASP A 25 -12.34 7.87 -12.95
C ASP A 25 -12.58 6.55 -12.20
N ILE A 26 -13.45 5.69 -12.73
CA ILE A 26 -13.64 4.34 -12.17
C ILE A 26 -12.36 3.51 -12.31
N LYS A 27 -11.73 3.53 -13.49
CA LYS A 27 -10.43 2.85 -13.71
C LYS A 27 -9.37 3.35 -12.73
N ARG A 28 -9.29 4.67 -12.53
CA ARG A 28 -8.38 5.29 -11.54
C ARG A 28 -8.65 4.77 -10.12
N MET A 29 -9.90 4.81 -9.67
CA MET A 29 -10.27 4.35 -8.33
C MET A 29 -9.96 2.86 -8.11
N LEU A 30 -10.23 2.01 -9.09
CA LEU A 30 -9.90 0.57 -9.02
C LEU A 30 -8.39 0.33 -9.02
N LEU A 31 -7.63 1.07 -9.83
CA LEU A 31 -6.18 0.97 -9.86
C LEU A 31 -5.55 1.39 -8.52
N ILE A 32 -6.01 2.49 -7.93
CA ILE A 32 -5.55 2.93 -6.59
C ILE A 32 -5.81 1.85 -5.54
N GLN A 33 -7.02 1.26 -5.51
CA GLN A 33 -7.34 0.17 -4.58
C GLN A 33 -6.38 -1.01 -4.78
N LYS A 34 -6.15 -1.43 -6.02
CA LYS A 34 -5.22 -2.50 -6.36
C LYS A 34 -3.80 -2.20 -5.85
N CYS A 35 -3.28 -1.00 -6.14
CA CYS A 35 -1.95 -0.59 -5.69
C CYS A 35 -1.82 -0.61 -4.16
N TYR A 36 -2.83 -0.13 -3.44
CA TYR A 36 -2.79 -0.12 -1.98
C TYR A 36 -2.85 -1.53 -1.37
N VAL A 37 -3.69 -2.40 -1.90
CA VAL A 37 -3.83 -3.78 -1.41
C VAL A 37 -2.55 -4.58 -1.71
N GLU A 38 -2.06 -4.54 -2.94
CA GLU A 38 -0.85 -5.28 -3.33
C GLU A 38 0.40 -4.74 -2.64
N GLY A 39 0.52 -3.41 -2.50
CA GLY A 39 1.61 -2.79 -1.77
C GLY A 39 1.60 -3.14 -0.28
N SER A 40 0.42 -3.14 0.36
CA SER A 40 0.27 -3.57 1.77
C SER A 40 0.65 -5.03 1.95
N LEU A 41 0.20 -5.90 1.05
CA LEU A 41 0.54 -7.32 1.09
C LEU A 41 2.04 -7.55 0.89
N ALA A 42 2.65 -6.89 -0.09
CA ALA A 42 4.08 -7.01 -0.37
C ALA A 42 4.93 -6.54 0.83
N LEU A 43 4.57 -5.40 1.44
CA LEU A 43 5.27 -4.89 2.62
C LEU A 43 5.09 -5.82 3.83
N GLY A 44 3.88 -6.33 4.06
CA GLY A 44 3.60 -7.29 5.13
C GLY A 44 4.38 -8.59 4.97
N LEU A 45 4.43 -9.16 3.76
CA LEU A 45 5.21 -10.36 3.45
C LEU A 45 6.73 -10.12 3.60
N TRP A 46 7.21 -8.92 3.25
CA TRP A 46 8.61 -8.58 3.49
C TRP A 46 8.92 -8.53 4.98
N CYS A 47 8.07 -7.87 5.79
CA CYS A 47 8.24 -7.88 7.25
C CYS A 47 8.18 -9.29 7.84
N ALA A 48 7.28 -10.16 7.37
CA ALA A 48 7.21 -11.55 7.80
C ALA A 48 8.51 -12.32 7.48
N ARG A 49 9.03 -12.15 6.25
CA ARG A 49 10.34 -12.73 5.86
C ARG A 49 11.48 -12.23 6.75
N LEU A 50 11.53 -10.93 7.03
CA LEU A 50 12.55 -10.37 7.93
C LEU A 50 12.45 -10.95 9.34
N MET A 51 11.25 -11.24 9.83
CA MET A 51 11.05 -11.91 11.12
C MET A 51 11.62 -13.32 11.11
N ASP A 52 11.35 -14.10 10.07
CA ASP A 52 11.95 -15.42 9.91
C ASP A 52 13.48 -15.35 9.81
N GLU A 53 14.03 -14.43 8.99
CA GLU A 53 15.49 -14.24 8.85
C GLU A 53 16.15 -13.81 10.16
N ALA A 54 15.47 -12.97 10.98
CA ALA A 54 16.00 -12.54 12.28
C ALA A 54 16.17 -13.69 13.27
N ASP A 55 15.41 -14.77 13.11
CA ASP A 55 15.45 -15.93 13.98
C ASP A 55 16.29 -17.09 13.39
N THR A 56 16.27 -17.27 12.07
CA THR A 56 16.79 -18.50 11.41
C THR A 56 18.02 -18.30 10.53
N ALA A 57 18.42 -17.06 10.21
CA ALA A 57 19.60 -16.83 9.36
C ALA A 57 20.88 -17.44 9.99
N GLU A 58 21.78 -17.92 9.13
CA GLU A 58 22.98 -18.67 9.55
C GLU A 58 23.91 -17.82 10.42
N THR A 59 24.17 -16.58 10.01
CA THR A 59 25.12 -15.71 10.71
C THR A 59 24.42 -14.72 11.67
N SER A 60 25.10 -14.38 12.75
CA SER A 60 24.62 -13.34 13.69
C SER A 60 24.47 -11.97 13.02
N THR A 61 25.29 -11.69 12.02
CA THR A 61 25.25 -10.42 11.26
C THR A 61 23.98 -10.33 10.41
N GLU A 62 23.59 -11.41 9.73
CA GLU A 62 22.35 -11.46 8.95
C GLU A 62 21.13 -11.34 9.86
N ARG A 63 21.10 -12.05 10.99
CA ARG A 63 20.03 -11.93 11.99
C ARG A 63 19.88 -10.51 12.51
N ALA A 64 21.01 -9.85 12.84
CA ALA A 64 20.99 -8.46 13.29
C ALA A 64 20.46 -7.51 12.21
N ARG A 65 20.94 -7.66 10.96
CA ARG A 65 20.46 -6.87 9.82
C ARG A 65 18.93 -7.01 9.62
N ALA A 66 18.43 -8.25 9.62
CA ALA A 66 17.01 -8.52 9.45
C ALA A 66 16.18 -7.90 10.58
N ARG A 67 16.65 -8.00 11.82
CA ARG A 67 16.01 -7.39 12.99
C ARG A 67 15.96 -5.87 12.91
N ASP A 68 17.03 -5.20 12.51
CA ASP A 68 17.08 -3.75 12.40
C ASP A 68 16.14 -3.24 11.30
N LEU A 69 16.10 -3.92 10.15
CA LEU A 69 15.15 -3.61 9.07
C LEU A 69 13.69 -3.83 9.51
N LEU A 70 13.40 -4.92 10.20
CA LEU A 70 12.07 -5.22 10.71
C LEU A 70 11.62 -4.14 11.70
N LEU A 71 12.48 -3.75 12.64
CA LEU A 71 12.18 -2.71 13.62
C LEU A 71 11.89 -1.36 12.97
N LEU A 72 12.60 -1.01 11.88
CA LEU A 72 12.34 0.20 11.11
C LEU A 72 11.00 0.11 10.35
N LEU A 73 10.72 -1.03 9.71
CA LEU A 73 9.59 -1.17 8.79
C LEU A 73 8.26 -1.48 9.49
N ALA A 74 8.27 -2.08 10.68
CA ALA A 74 7.05 -2.48 11.38
C ALA A 74 6.06 -1.32 11.62
N PRO A 75 6.46 -0.16 12.18
CA PRO A 75 5.55 0.96 12.35
C PRO A 75 5.04 1.53 11.01
N VAL A 76 5.87 1.48 9.97
CA VAL A 76 5.49 1.89 8.60
C VAL A 76 4.47 0.93 8.03
N ALA A 77 4.72 -0.38 8.10
CA ALA A 77 3.83 -1.41 7.57
C ALA A 77 2.44 -1.34 8.20
N LYS A 78 2.39 -1.18 9.52
CA LYS A 78 1.12 -1.04 10.26
C LYS A 78 0.39 0.25 9.88
N SER A 79 1.06 1.39 9.92
CA SER A 79 0.44 2.70 9.68
C SER A 79 -0.01 2.85 8.22
N TRP A 80 0.86 2.52 7.26
CA TRP A 80 0.60 2.66 5.84
C TRP A 80 -0.54 1.75 5.38
N SER A 81 -0.54 0.48 5.81
CA SER A 81 -1.58 -0.48 5.44
C SER A 81 -2.95 -0.12 6.02
N ALA A 82 -3.00 0.29 7.29
CA ALA A 82 -4.24 0.71 7.92
C ALA A 82 -4.84 1.97 7.25
N HIS A 83 -4.00 2.96 6.94
CA HIS A 83 -4.43 4.20 6.29
C HIS A 83 -4.93 3.97 4.87
N ASN A 84 -4.14 3.32 4.04
CA ASN A 84 -4.47 3.11 2.63
C ASN A 84 -5.58 2.07 2.44
N GLY A 85 -5.70 1.10 3.35
CA GLY A 85 -6.83 0.17 3.38
C GLY A 85 -8.16 0.91 3.60
N LEU A 86 -8.19 1.90 4.49
CA LEU A 86 -9.38 2.71 4.71
C LEU A 86 -9.73 3.56 3.47
N ILE A 87 -8.73 4.15 2.80
CA ILE A 87 -8.92 4.86 1.53
C ILE A 87 -9.47 3.92 0.45
N ALA A 88 -8.91 2.71 0.35
CA ALA A 88 -9.37 1.70 -0.61
C ALA A 88 -10.85 1.34 -0.38
N ASN A 89 -11.27 1.14 0.88
CA ASN A 89 -12.68 0.89 1.21
C ASN A 89 -13.59 2.09 0.86
N SER A 90 -13.13 3.32 1.10
CA SER A 90 -13.87 4.54 0.71
C SER A 90 -14.07 4.61 -0.81
N LEU A 91 -13.03 4.31 -1.58
CA LEU A 91 -13.10 4.25 -3.04
C LEU A 91 -14.02 3.12 -3.53
N ALA A 92 -14.05 1.98 -2.84
CA ALA A 92 -14.96 0.88 -3.15
C ALA A 92 -16.44 1.30 -2.98
N ILE A 93 -16.78 2.01 -1.91
CA ILE A 93 -18.10 2.62 -1.74
C ILE A 93 -18.40 3.56 -2.89
N GLN A 94 -17.47 4.44 -3.25
CA GLN A 94 -17.63 5.41 -4.35
C GLN A 94 -17.88 4.71 -5.69
N VAL A 95 -17.15 3.64 -6.02
CA VAL A 95 -17.34 2.85 -7.25
C VAL A 95 -18.73 2.23 -7.30
N LEU A 96 -19.27 1.74 -6.19
CA LEU A 96 -20.62 1.20 -6.10
C LEU A 96 -21.71 2.29 -6.05
N GLY A 97 -21.34 3.55 -5.77
CA GLY A 97 -22.29 4.65 -5.64
C GLY A 97 -23.28 4.41 -4.51
N CYS A 98 -24.56 4.75 -4.72
CA CYS A 98 -25.60 4.58 -3.69
C CYS A 98 -25.70 3.15 -3.14
N TYR A 99 -25.46 2.15 -3.96
CA TYR A 99 -25.46 0.74 -3.51
C TYR A 99 -24.34 0.43 -2.50
N GLY A 100 -23.17 1.07 -2.63
CA GLY A 100 -22.07 0.90 -1.68
C GLY A 100 -22.38 1.48 -0.30
N TYR A 101 -23.37 2.34 -0.17
CA TYR A 101 -23.83 2.91 1.10
C TYR A 101 -24.91 2.07 1.80
N THR A 102 -25.48 1.09 1.10
CA THR A 102 -26.52 0.19 1.64
C THR A 102 -25.90 -1.08 2.23
N ARG A 103 -26.68 -1.80 3.03
CA ARG A 103 -26.29 -3.10 3.60
C ARG A 103 -26.42 -4.27 2.62
N ASP A 104 -26.87 -4.02 1.41
CA ASP A 104 -26.98 -5.03 0.35
C ASP A 104 -25.61 -5.48 -0.16
N TYR A 105 -24.58 -4.64 0.07
CA TYR A 105 -23.18 -4.90 -0.26
C TYR A 105 -22.28 -4.76 0.98
N PRO A 106 -21.30 -5.67 1.17
CA PRO A 106 -20.49 -5.68 2.40
C PRO A 106 -19.48 -4.52 2.51
N VAL A 107 -19.33 -3.69 1.47
CA VAL A 107 -18.27 -2.66 1.44
C VAL A 107 -18.45 -1.58 2.52
N GLU A 108 -19.68 -1.26 2.92
CA GLU A 108 -19.93 -0.30 3.99
C GLU A 108 -19.47 -0.85 5.35
N GLN A 109 -19.67 -2.14 5.58
CA GLN A 109 -19.18 -2.81 6.79
C GLN A 109 -17.66 -2.90 6.79
N LEU A 110 -17.05 -3.29 5.67
CA LEU A 110 -15.59 -3.33 5.55
C LEU A 110 -14.95 -1.96 5.80
N TYR A 111 -15.58 -0.87 5.37
CA TYR A 111 -15.12 0.48 5.67
C TYR A 111 -15.13 0.78 7.17
N ARG A 112 -16.23 0.45 7.85
CA ARG A 112 -16.36 0.66 9.31
C ARG A 112 -15.39 -0.20 10.09
N ASP A 113 -15.26 -1.48 9.74
CA ASP A 113 -14.38 -2.42 10.43
C ASP A 113 -12.91 -2.03 10.25
N ASN A 114 -12.52 -1.67 9.02
CA ASN A 114 -11.14 -1.26 8.74
C ASN A 114 -10.76 0.07 9.42
N ARG A 115 -11.75 0.94 9.76
CA ARG A 115 -11.48 2.16 10.52
C ARG A 115 -10.83 1.86 11.89
N LEU A 116 -11.15 0.73 12.49
CA LEU A 116 -10.57 0.30 13.75
C LEU A 116 -9.05 0.10 13.65
N ASN A 117 -8.54 -0.39 12.53
CA ASN A 117 -7.12 -0.63 12.31
C ASN A 117 -6.25 0.65 12.39
N THR A 118 -6.83 1.83 12.22
CA THR A 118 -6.11 3.10 12.40
C THR A 118 -6.05 3.57 13.86
N ILE A 119 -6.71 2.86 14.76
CA ILE A 119 -6.85 3.21 16.19
C ILE A 119 -6.14 2.19 17.08
N LEU A 120 -6.33 0.89 16.81
CA LEU A 120 -5.74 -0.20 17.58
C LEU A 120 -4.24 -0.32 17.35
N GLU A 121 -3.54 -0.87 18.34
CA GLU A 121 -2.11 -1.23 18.28
C GLU A 121 -1.20 -0.08 17.85
N GLY A 122 -1.51 1.10 18.32
CA GLY A 122 -0.82 2.34 17.97
C GLY A 122 -1.53 3.15 16.89
N THR A 123 -1.86 4.39 17.23
CA THR A 123 -2.36 5.37 16.25
C THR A 123 -1.22 5.85 15.35
N HIS A 124 -1.55 6.45 14.20
CA HIS A 124 -0.53 7.01 13.28
C HIS A 124 0.45 7.95 13.98
N GLY A 125 -0.03 8.79 14.91
CA GLY A 125 0.83 9.71 15.66
C GLY A 125 1.82 8.99 16.57
N ILE A 126 1.38 7.94 17.28
CA ILE A 126 2.26 7.11 18.12
C ILE A 126 3.30 6.37 17.28
N LEU A 127 2.88 5.77 16.16
CA LEU A 127 3.79 5.06 15.26
C LEU A 127 4.80 6.00 14.58
N ALA A 128 4.39 7.23 14.27
CA ALA A 128 5.31 8.24 13.74
C ALA A 128 6.35 8.67 14.80
N LEU A 129 5.94 8.84 16.06
CA LEU A 129 6.87 9.12 17.15
C LEU A 129 7.82 7.96 17.41
N GLU A 130 7.33 6.72 17.40
CA GLU A 130 8.16 5.52 17.51
C GLU A 130 9.20 5.49 16.39
N LEU A 131 8.78 5.66 15.13
CA LEU A 131 9.68 5.68 13.97
C LEU A 131 10.77 6.74 14.14
N MET A 132 10.39 7.98 14.45
CA MET A 132 11.35 9.09 14.55
C MET A 132 12.29 8.94 15.75
N ARG A 133 11.74 8.73 16.94
CA ARG A 133 12.50 8.74 18.19
C ARG A 133 13.29 7.44 18.38
N ASP A 134 12.62 6.31 18.23
CA ASP A 134 13.14 5.02 18.69
C ASP A 134 13.83 4.23 17.56
N ARG A 135 13.55 4.56 16.28
CA ARG A 135 14.10 3.83 15.12
C ARG A 135 15.06 4.65 14.26
N LEU A 136 14.93 5.97 14.24
CA LEU A 136 15.84 6.82 13.46
C LEU A 136 16.84 7.53 14.36
N LEU A 137 16.38 8.28 15.37
CA LEU A 137 17.28 9.09 16.19
C LEU A 137 18.05 8.27 17.23
N ALA A 138 17.48 7.20 17.78
CA ALA A 138 18.12 6.41 18.83
C ALA A 138 19.28 5.54 18.32
N ASP A 139 19.29 5.13 17.04
CA ASP A 139 20.35 4.31 16.44
C ASP A 139 21.22 5.08 15.43
N ASP A 140 21.17 6.41 15.48
CA ASP A 140 21.92 7.30 14.60
C ASP A 140 21.70 7.02 13.10
N PHE A 141 20.45 6.76 12.73
CA PHE A 141 19.98 6.43 11.37
C PHE A 141 20.56 5.15 10.76
N MET A 142 21.16 4.25 11.52
CA MET A 142 21.76 3.02 11.01
C MET A 142 20.72 2.10 10.33
N GLY A 143 19.53 1.93 10.93
CA GLY A 143 18.42 1.18 10.33
C GLY A 143 17.99 1.77 8.99
N PHE A 144 17.90 3.10 8.90
CA PHE A 144 17.56 3.80 7.65
C PHE A 144 18.65 3.64 6.58
N GLN A 145 19.92 3.73 6.92
CA GLN A 145 21.02 3.53 5.97
C GLN A 145 21.00 2.10 5.40
N ARG A 146 20.70 1.09 6.22
CA ARG A 146 20.52 -0.29 5.75
C ARG A 146 19.33 -0.42 4.80
N PHE A 147 18.22 0.23 5.12
CA PHE A 147 17.03 0.27 4.23
C PHE A 147 17.36 0.94 2.90
N ALA A 148 18.02 2.09 2.91
CA ALA A 148 18.44 2.80 1.69
C ALA A 148 19.33 1.90 0.82
N HIS A 149 20.28 1.20 1.41
CA HIS A 149 21.13 0.24 0.70
C HIS A 149 20.34 -0.92 0.06
N GLU A 150 19.34 -1.48 0.75
CA GLU A 150 18.44 -2.51 0.17
C GLU A 150 17.65 -1.98 -1.04
N VAL A 151 17.16 -0.74 -0.94
CA VAL A 151 16.46 -0.07 -2.05
C VAL A 151 17.41 0.10 -3.23
N GLU A 152 18.61 0.65 -3.03
CA GLU A 152 19.61 0.83 -4.09
C GLU A 152 19.98 -0.49 -4.78
N GLN A 153 20.24 -1.55 -4.01
CA GLN A 153 20.51 -2.89 -4.58
C GLN A 153 19.34 -3.41 -5.40
N THR A 154 18.11 -3.19 -4.94
CA THR A 154 16.91 -3.65 -5.63
C THR A 154 16.71 -2.87 -6.95
N LEU A 155 16.90 -1.54 -6.93
CA LEU A 155 16.86 -0.70 -8.12
C LEU A 155 17.95 -1.10 -9.13
N GLY A 156 19.16 -1.38 -8.66
CA GLY A 156 20.26 -1.86 -9.51
C GLY A 156 19.92 -3.19 -10.19
N ARG A 157 19.34 -4.15 -9.45
CA ARG A 157 18.88 -5.43 -10.01
C ARG A 157 17.73 -5.27 -11.00
N ALA A 158 16.79 -4.39 -10.70
CA ALA A 158 15.65 -4.09 -11.59
C ALA A 158 16.12 -3.43 -12.90
N ALA A 159 17.03 -2.46 -12.82
CA ALA A 159 17.60 -1.80 -13.99
C ALA A 159 18.37 -2.75 -14.93
N ALA A 160 18.93 -3.84 -14.38
CA ALA A 160 19.68 -4.85 -15.16
C ALA A 160 18.75 -5.90 -15.84
N ARG A 161 17.50 -6.05 -15.42
CA ARG A 161 16.65 -7.19 -15.81
C ARG A 161 15.55 -6.92 -16.83
N CYS A 162 15.01 -5.70 -16.93
CA CYS A 162 13.83 -5.45 -17.76
C CYS A 162 13.79 -4.01 -18.28
N GLY A 163 13.53 -3.84 -19.60
CA GLY A 163 13.50 -2.51 -20.24
C GLY A 163 12.47 -1.56 -19.63
N ASP A 164 11.26 -2.03 -19.35
CA ASP A 164 10.19 -1.20 -18.80
C ASP A 164 10.42 -0.85 -17.31
N VAL A 165 10.91 -1.81 -16.54
CA VAL A 165 11.27 -1.59 -15.11
C VAL A 165 12.51 -0.73 -14.98
N ARG A 166 13.43 -0.78 -15.97
CA ARG A 166 14.62 0.07 -16.01
C ARG A 166 14.27 1.55 -16.01
N HIS A 167 13.26 1.94 -16.79
CA HIS A 167 12.85 3.35 -16.88
C HIS A 167 12.28 3.85 -15.54
N MET A 168 11.47 3.03 -14.85
CA MET A 168 10.96 3.34 -13.51
C MET A 168 12.08 3.40 -12.47
N ALA A 169 13.03 2.47 -12.51
CA ALA A 169 14.15 2.42 -11.56
C ALA A 169 15.05 3.65 -11.65
N VAL A 170 15.28 4.19 -12.86
CA VAL A 170 16.07 5.42 -13.08
C VAL A 170 15.34 6.66 -12.56
N GLN A 171 14.00 6.70 -12.58
CA GLN A 171 13.23 7.82 -12.05
C GLN A 171 13.17 7.87 -10.52
N LEU A 172 13.53 6.78 -9.83
CA LEU A 172 13.50 6.67 -8.36
C LEU A 172 14.88 6.84 -7.71
N GLN A 173 15.95 7.00 -8.51
CA GLN A 173 17.30 7.37 -8.07
C GLN A 173 17.45 8.89 -7.95
#